data_6cae19854096e6fed0b917544eeedd2a
#
_entry.id   6cae19854096e6fed0b917544eeedd2a
#
_cell.length_a   1.000
_cell.length_b   1.000
_cell.length_c   1.000
_cell.angle_alpha   90.00
_cell.angle_beta   90.00
_cell.angle_gamma   90.00
#
_symmetry.space_group_name_H-M   'P 1'
#
loop_
_entity.id
_entity.type
_entity.pdbx_description
1 polymer ?
#
loop_
_entity_poly.entity_id
_entity_poly.type
_entity_poly.pdbx_seq_one_letter_code
_entity_poly.pdbx_strand_id
1 'polypeptide(L)'
;MFKRAVLGYLVLRLLTALSFLVFAGSASAQTCPLNGTLSNKLVCQIPQVYGAFGFGTATDPTQSVLYTGDHHSAHFSSGFLSSFAPINEAVGIQASQLPIASPSSGITFVYDPVLKTFAPSTDESLGPIVGNRATTIGKHRLFLGFSYQYFNFGSIDGQNTSNIPAVLQHQAFPVPNPQHIPSCDNQTALTTANGYAGAPCFVRDFIQTSNNIDLTIHQYTIYATYGITNRLDFSVAIPILNVQMAVTSQATIVPNSVVPAAVGAPGNVWHSFNLTNPVLASQCASQNPCLNATFSDSGSATGIGDVVLRGKYTVYNGERFAVAAGVDVRLPTGDELNFLGSGATGVQPFGVISYKARISPHAEVGYEWNGDSTLAGTNIVPAPAGTTPTNTGKLPNRFVYIVGADIRVVKRLTAAFDIYGQRLFNSPELVSQPYMGLGHCAGPTDPTGATCGTYTAGTTHPDIAQITTDYNITEASLGLKYRLMGRLVITGNVLLKLDEGGLRSNAVPLVGISYNF
;
A
#
# COMPACT_ATOMS: atom_id res chain seq x y z
N MET A 1 -20.18 44.39 -20.39
CA MET A 1 -20.34 43.12 -21.10
C MET A 1 -19.02 42.41 -21.48
N PHE A 2 -17.93 43.13 -21.67
CA PHE A 2 -16.63 42.57 -22.13
C PHE A 2 -15.88 41.71 -21.09
N LYS A 3 -16.02 41.90 -19.79
CA LYS A 3 -15.29 41.13 -18.75
C LYS A 3 -15.80 39.70 -18.53
N ARG A 4 -17.04 39.37 -18.89
CA ARG A 4 -17.60 38.00 -18.76
C ARG A 4 -17.24 37.09 -19.93
N ALA A 5 -16.97 37.63 -21.12
CA ALA A 5 -16.58 36.83 -22.28
C ALA A 5 -15.13 36.35 -22.21
N VAL A 6 -14.22 37.14 -21.62
CA VAL A 6 -12.80 36.76 -21.49
C VAL A 6 -12.59 35.65 -20.46
N LEU A 7 -13.37 35.65 -19.36
CA LEU A 7 -13.28 34.60 -18.33
C LEU A 7 -13.80 33.25 -18.83
N GLY A 8 -14.87 33.27 -19.65
CA GLY A 8 -15.41 32.04 -20.28
C GLY A 8 -14.45 31.41 -21.29
N TYR A 9 -13.70 32.23 -22.02
CA TYR A 9 -12.72 31.75 -23.00
C TYR A 9 -11.44 31.18 -22.35
N LEU A 10 -11.03 31.73 -21.20
CA LEU A 10 -9.89 31.19 -20.43
C LEU A 10 -10.23 29.86 -19.77
N VAL A 11 -11.42 29.69 -19.20
CA VAL A 11 -11.88 28.46 -18.58
C VAL A 11 -12.06 27.37 -19.61
N LEU A 12 -12.56 27.68 -20.81
CA LEU A 12 -12.73 26.70 -21.89
C LEU A 12 -11.38 26.24 -22.46
N ARG A 13 -10.38 27.11 -22.54
CA ARG A 13 -9.02 26.75 -22.97
C ARG A 13 -8.23 25.97 -21.90
N LEU A 14 -8.48 26.21 -20.60
CA LEU A 14 -7.93 25.37 -19.53
C LEU A 14 -8.54 23.96 -19.53
N LEU A 15 -9.83 23.82 -19.81
CA LEU A 15 -10.50 22.52 -19.92
C LEU A 15 -10.07 21.74 -21.17
N THR A 16 -9.76 22.41 -22.28
CA THR A 16 -9.25 21.72 -23.49
C THR A 16 -7.75 21.41 -23.44
N ALA A 17 -6.97 22.10 -22.63
CA ALA A 17 -5.55 21.78 -22.41
C ALA A 17 -5.36 20.60 -21.44
N LEU A 18 -6.35 20.29 -20.60
CA LEU A 18 -6.30 19.13 -19.68
C LEU A 18 -6.65 17.80 -20.36
N SER A 19 -7.17 17.81 -21.60
CA SER A 19 -7.63 16.60 -22.30
C SER A 19 -6.61 16.00 -23.28
N PHE A 20 -5.38 16.50 -23.37
CA PHE A 20 -4.37 16.04 -24.34
C PHE A 20 -3.06 15.54 -23.71
N LEU A 21 -3.11 14.88 -22.54
CA LEU A 21 -1.98 14.11 -22.04
C LEU A 21 -2.35 12.61 -21.94
N VAL A 22 -2.83 12.07 -23.05
CA VAL A 22 -2.78 10.61 -23.24
C VAL A 22 -1.39 10.30 -23.78
N PHE A 23 -0.46 10.00 -22.89
CA PHE A 23 0.78 9.35 -23.29
C PHE A 23 0.44 7.94 -23.73
N ALA A 24 0.54 7.68 -25.02
CA ALA A 24 0.63 6.34 -25.54
C ALA A 24 1.95 5.72 -25.02
N GLY A 25 1.90 5.09 -23.85
CA GLY A 25 2.95 4.20 -23.40
C GLY A 25 3.05 3.05 -24.39
N SER A 26 4.24 2.81 -24.93
CA SER A 26 4.55 1.62 -25.72
C SER A 26 4.19 0.39 -24.89
N ALA A 27 3.16 -0.37 -25.30
CA ALA A 27 2.79 -1.63 -24.72
C ALA A 27 3.95 -2.61 -24.94
N SER A 28 4.79 -2.83 -23.92
CA SER A 28 5.64 -4.01 -23.87
C SER A 28 4.71 -5.22 -23.68
N ALA A 29 4.93 -6.25 -24.49
CA ALA A 29 4.15 -7.46 -24.49
C ALA A 29 4.35 -8.22 -23.17
N GLN A 30 3.61 -7.89 -22.15
CA GLN A 30 3.50 -8.64 -20.91
C GLN A 30 2.19 -9.41 -20.92
N THR A 31 2.24 -10.64 -20.42
CA THR A 31 1.09 -11.55 -20.36
C THR A 31 0.00 -11.11 -19.41
N CYS A 32 0.28 -10.15 -18.56
CA CYS A 32 -0.68 -9.57 -17.63
C CYS A 32 -1.60 -8.56 -18.31
N PRO A 33 -2.91 -8.61 -18.10
CA PRO A 33 -3.82 -7.61 -18.64
C PRO A 33 -3.51 -6.24 -18.04
N LEU A 34 -3.11 -5.33 -18.90
CA LEU A 34 -2.73 -3.96 -18.51
C LEU A 34 -4.00 -3.10 -18.47
N ASN A 35 -4.66 -3.00 -17.33
CA ASN A 35 -5.67 -1.97 -17.13
C ASN A 35 -5.07 -0.65 -16.61
N GLY A 36 -3.77 -0.58 -16.49
CA GLY A 36 -3.01 0.64 -16.19
C GLY A 36 -2.97 1.05 -14.71
N THR A 37 -3.71 0.42 -13.80
CA THR A 37 -3.71 0.79 -12.39
C THR A 37 -2.46 0.30 -11.65
N LEU A 38 -2.04 1.01 -10.59
CA LEU A 38 -0.88 0.64 -9.79
C LEU A 38 -1.09 -0.68 -9.06
N SER A 39 -2.29 -0.90 -8.53
CA SER A 39 -2.70 -2.15 -7.91
C SER A 39 -2.48 -3.35 -8.84
N ASN A 40 -2.93 -3.25 -10.09
CA ASN A 40 -2.76 -4.33 -11.05
C ASN A 40 -1.31 -4.58 -11.45
N LYS A 41 -0.52 -3.52 -11.57
CA LYS A 41 0.92 -3.65 -11.84
C LYS A 41 1.64 -4.39 -10.71
N LEU A 42 1.32 -4.10 -9.47
CA LEU A 42 1.88 -4.78 -8.30
C LEU A 42 1.54 -6.27 -8.30
N VAL A 43 0.25 -6.60 -8.40
CA VAL A 43 -0.24 -7.98 -8.37
C VAL A 43 0.24 -8.78 -9.58
N CYS A 44 0.36 -8.15 -10.75
CA CYS A 44 0.79 -8.79 -11.98
C CYS A 44 2.27 -9.17 -11.95
N GLN A 45 3.14 -8.27 -11.52
CA GLN A 45 4.60 -8.47 -11.62
C GLN A 45 5.16 -9.46 -10.61
N ILE A 46 4.45 -9.75 -9.52
CA ILE A 46 4.95 -10.66 -8.50
C ILE A 46 4.29 -12.04 -8.62
N PRO A 47 2.96 -12.21 -8.39
CA PRO A 47 2.37 -13.54 -8.38
C PRO A 47 1.88 -14.01 -9.76
N GLN A 48 1.28 -13.12 -10.54
CA GLN A 48 0.54 -13.51 -11.74
C GLN A 48 1.47 -13.88 -12.90
N VAL A 49 2.65 -13.27 -12.98
CA VAL A 49 3.62 -13.56 -14.03
C VAL A 49 4.11 -15.00 -14.02
N TYR A 50 4.11 -15.66 -12.86
CA TYR A 50 4.55 -17.05 -12.68
C TYR A 50 3.38 -18.05 -12.62
N GLY A 51 2.15 -17.57 -12.46
CA GLY A 51 0.93 -18.36 -12.37
C GLY A 51 0.17 -18.44 -13.69
N ALA A 52 -1.13 -18.21 -13.64
CA ALA A 52 -2.05 -18.35 -14.78
C ALA A 52 -1.64 -17.49 -16.00
N PHE A 53 -1.07 -16.32 -15.79
CA PHE A 53 -0.62 -15.46 -16.89
C PHE A 53 0.74 -15.89 -17.47
N GLY A 54 1.49 -16.72 -16.75
CA GLY A 54 2.78 -17.24 -17.24
C GLY A 54 2.68 -18.08 -18.50
N PHE A 55 1.47 -18.54 -18.89
CA PHE A 55 1.22 -19.36 -20.07
C PHE A 55 0.79 -18.55 -21.30
N GLY A 56 0.62 -17.25 -21.20
CA GLY A 56 0.11 -16.45 -22.30
C GLY A 56 -1.35 -16.80 -22.62
N THR A 57 -1.79 -16.43 -23.81
CA THR A 57 -3.10 -16.82 -24.35
C THR A 57 -2.97 -18.12 -25.15
N ALA A 58 -4.03 -18.91 -25.25
CA ALA A 58 -4.07 -20.10 -26.10
C ALA A 58 -3.79 -19.77 -27.58
N THR A 59 -3.92 -18.52 -27.99
CA THR A 59 -3.73 -18.03 -29.35
C THR A 59 -2.28 -17.60 -29.65
N ASP A 60 -1.49 -17.29 -28.61
CA ASP A 60 -0.09 -16.86 -28.78
C ASP A 60 0.84 -17.43 -27.68
N PRO A 61 1.35 -18.65 -27.88
CA PRO A 61 2.28 -19.28 -26.93
C PRO A 61 3.62 -18.55 -26.81
N THR A 62 3.99 -17.67 -27.75
CA THR A 62 5.24 -16.89 -27.68
C THR A 62 5.18 -15.83 -26.58
N GLN A 63 3.98 -15.47 -26.12
CA GLN A 63 3.77 -14.55 -25.01
C GLN A 63 3.89 -15.24 -23.64
N SER A 64 3.99 -16.56 -23.60
CA SER A 64 4.18 -17.29 -22.35
C SER A 64 5.52 -16.95 -21.70
N VAL A 65 5.52 -16.73 -20.40
CA VAL A 65 6.73 -16.48 -19.59
C VAL A 65 7.46 -17.79 -19.30
N LEU A 66 6.69 -18.86 -19.08
CA LEU A 66 7.21 -20.20 -18.85
C LEU A 66 7.17 -20.99 -20.16
N TYR A 67 8.11 -21.93 -20.31
CA TYR A 67 8.12 -22.82 -21.45
C TYR A 67 6.84 -23.70 -21.46
N THR A 68 6.16 -23.74 -22.59
CA THR A 68 4.82 -24.34 -22.72
C THR A 68 4.83 -25.81 -23.18
N GLY A 69 5.98 -26.46 -23.21
CA GLY A 69 6.06 -27.87 -23.61
C GLY A 69 5.30 -28.84 -22.72
N ASP A 70 4.91 -28.40 -21.54
CA ASP A 70 4.28 -29.22 -20.52
C ASP A 70 2.81 -28.83 -20.35
N HIS A 71 1.91 -29.46 -20.84
CA HIS A 71 0.46 -29.29 -20.93
C HIS A 71 -0.32 -28.93 -19.63
N HIS A 72 0.21 -28.08 -18.76
CA HIS A 72 -0.47 -27.66 -17.52
C HIS A 72 -1.02 -26.25 -17.63
N SER A 73 -2.20 -26.00 -17.10
CA SER A 73 -2.86 -24.70 -17.18
C SER A 73 -2.43 -23.67 -16.13
N ALA A 74 -1.75 -24.10 -15.07
CA ALA A 74 -1.18 -23.23 -14.03
C ALA A 74 -0.12 -24.02 -13.26
N HIS A 75 1.18 -23.70 -13.45
CA HIS A 75 2.26 -24.50 -12.87
C HIS A 75 2.59 -24.09 -11.45
N PHE A 76 2.77 -22.82 -11.23
CA PHE A 76 3.27 -22.34 -9.96
C PHE A 76 2.23 -21.50 -9.23
N SER A 77 1.97 -21.88 -7.99
CA SER A 77 1.27 -21.02 -7.04
C SER A 77 2.12 -20.89 -5.79
N SER A 78 2.07 -19.76 -5.14
CA SER A 78 2.41 -19.70 -3.74
C SER A 78 1.15 -19.99 -2.93
N GLY A 79 1.27 -20.57 -1.73
CA GLY A 79 0.24 -20.45 -0.71
C GLY A 79 -0.10 -18.98 -0.44
N PHE A 80 0.73 -18.09 -0.94
CA PHE A 80 0.68 -16.66 -0.98
C PHE A 80 -0.01 -16.07 -2.24
N LEU A 81 -0.40 -16.86 -3.25
CA LEU A 81 -1.17 -16.34 -4.41
C LEU A 81 -2.54 -15.80 -4.04
N SER A 82 -3.17 -16.39 -3.04
CA SER A 82 -4.31 -15.78 -2.35
C SER A 82 -3.91 -14.58 -1.50
N SER A 83 -2.64 -14.32 -1.34
CA SER A 83 -2.00 -13.51 -0.31
C SER A 83 -1.21 -12.31 -0.83
N PHE A 84 -0.98 -12.14 -2.14
CA PHE A 84 -0.48 -10.86 -2.67
C PHE A 84 -1.58 -9.78 -2.75
N ALA A 85 -2.84 -10.20 -2.69
CA ALA A 85 -3.93 -9.32 -2.32
C ALA A 85 -3.62 -8.49 -1.06
N PRO A 86 -3.00 -9.05 0.01
CA PRO A 86 -2.66 -8.31 1.21
C PRO A 86 -1.58 -7.26 1.09
N ILE A 87 -0.56 -7.46 0.28
CA ILE A 87 0.39 -6.36 0.02
C ILE A 87 -0.36 -5.21 -0.63
N ASN A 88 -1.21 -5.52 -1.60
CA ASN A 88 -2.04 -4.54 -2.28
C ASN A 88 -3.02 -3.87 -1.31
N GLU A 89 -3.67 -4.66 -0.44
CA GLU A 89 -4.54 -4.17 0.62
C GLU A 89 -3.76 -3.31 1.62
N ALA A 90 -2.61 -3.78 2.13
CA ALA A 90 -1.77 -3.04 3.06
C ALA A 90 -1.28 -1.71 2.47
N VAL A 91 -0.82 -1.71 1.21
CA VAL A 91 -0.42 -0.50 0.51
C VAL A 91 -1.60 0.45 0.37
N GLY A 92 -2.75 -0.02 -0.10
CA GLY A 92 -3.94 0.78 -0.31
C GLY A 92 -4.52 1.36 0.98
N ILE A 93 -4.65 0.54 2.03
CA ILE A 93 -5.14 0.97 3.34
C ILE A 93 -4.22 2.05 3.90
N GLN A 94 -2.92 1.83 3.90
CA GLN A 94 -2.00 2.74 4.55
C GLN A 94 -1.75 3.99 3.74
N ALA A 95 -1.66 3.90 2.42
CA ALA A 95 -1.56 5.06 1.54
C ALA A 95 -2.77 6.00 1.67
N SER A 96 -3.96 5.45 1.89
CA SER A 96 -5.19 6.24 2.08
C SER A 96 -5.39 6.79 3.50
N GLN A 97 -4.64 6.29 4.48
CA GLN A 97 -4.77 6.63 5.89
C GLN A 97 -3.53 7.36 6.43
N LEU A 98 -2.75 7.96 5.55
CA LEU A 98 -1.56 8.73 5.93
C LEU A 98 -1.92 9.85 6.92
N PRO A 99 -1.09 10.11 7.93
CA PRO A 99 -1.37 11.15 8.91
C PRO A 99 -1.51 12.51 8.24
N ILE A 100 -2.61 13.19 8.53
CA ILE A 100 -2.88 14.54 8.05
C ILE A 100 -2.50 15.52 9.14
N ALA A 101 -1.75 16.57 8.77
CA ALA A 101 -1.45 17.66 9.71
C ALA A 101 -2.75 18.21 10.29
N SER A 102 -2.76 18.40 11.60
CA SER A 102 -3.97 18.84 12.32
C SER A 102 -4.51 20.17 11.78
N PRO A 103 -5.80 20.25 11.47
CA PRO A 103 -6.46 21.50 11.12
C PRO A 103 -6.68 22.40 12.34
N SER A 104 -6.10 22.09 13.51
CA SER A 104 -6.21 22.97 14.66
C SER A 104 -5.41 24.25 14.45
N SER A 105 -6.08 25.37 14.59
CA SER A 105 -5.46 26.68 14.44
C SER A 105 -4.35 26.87 15.49
N GLY A 106 -3.19 27.30 15.03
CA GLY A 106 -2.09 27.65 15.90
C GLY A 106 -2.30 28.92 16.73
N ILE A 107 -3.45 29.55 16.71
CA ILE A 107 -3.72 30.79 17.45
C ILE A 107 -5.07 30.66 18.13
N THR A 108 -5.06 30.56 19.45
CA THR A 108 -6.27 30.65 20.26
C THR A 108 -6.63 32.12 20.48
N PHE A 109 -7.89 32.46 20.28
CA PHE A 109 -8.40 33.81 20.55
C PHE A 109 -9.13 33.80 21.90
N VAL A 110 -8.72 34.69 22.79
CA VAL A 110 -9.36 34.91 24.09
C VAL A 110 -10.13 36.23 24.02
N TYR A 111 -11.37 36.23 24.54
CA TYR A 111 -12.12 37.48 24.64
C TYR A 111 -11.41 38.43 25.62
N ASP A 112 -11.01 39.61 25.09
CA ASP A 112 -10.47 40.68 25.89
C ASP A 112 -11.60 41.63 26.29
N PRO A 113 -11.94 41.71 27.57
CA PRO A 113 -13.04 42.56 28.05
C PRO A 113 -12.72 44.05 27.93
N VAL A 114 -11.45 44.44 27.85
CA VAL A 114 -11.02 45.85 27.69
C VAL A 114 -11.18 46.28 26.24
N LEU A 115 -10.76 45.45 25.30
CA LEU A 115 -10.86 45.70 23.88
C LEU A 115 -12.26 45.35 23.32
N LYS A 116 -13.13 44.72 24.13
CA LYS A 116 -14.44 44.20 23.74
C LYS A 116 -14.40 43.34 22.45
N THR A 117 -13.30 42.67 22.23
CA THR A 117 -13.05 41.83 21.06
C THR A 117 -12.24 40.60 21.42
N PHE A 118 -12.18 39.64 20.52
CA PHE A 118 -11.28 38.49 20.67
C PHE A 118 -9.88 38.86 20.24
N ALA A 119 -8.94 38.85 21.17
CA ALA A 119 -7.53 39.07 20.93
C ALA A 119 -6.78 37.72 20.86
N PRO A 120 -5.72 37.60 20.03
CA PRO A 120 -4.89 36.39 20.04
C PRO A 120 -4.29 36.20 21.44
N SER A 121 -4.40 35.00 22.00
CA SER A 121 -3.72 34.65 23.25
C SER A 121 -2.21 34.76 23.04
N THR A 122 -1.57 35.58 23.87
CA THR A 122 -0.09 35.73 23.85
C THR A 122 0.60 34.73 24.75
N ASP A 123 -0.16 34.04 25.59
CA ASP A 123 0.35 33.18 26.66
C ASP A 123 0.36 31.69 26.30
N GLU A 124 -0.32 31.30 25.23
CA GLU A 124 -0.36 29.93 24.74
C GLU A 124 0.64 29.70 23.58
N SER A 125 0.97 28.44 23.33
CA SER A 125 1.74 28.00 22.17
C SER A 125 0.94 28.11 20.88
N LEU A 126 1.58 27.90 19.73
CA LEU A 126 0.92 27.85 18.41
C LEU A 126 0.19 26.52 18.12
N GLY A 127 0.09 25.63 19.11
CA GLY A 127 -0.62 24.36 19.03
C GLY A 127 0.19 23.21 18.44
N PRO A 128 -0.35 21.98 18.57
CA PRO A 128 0.27 20.76 18.07
C PRO A 128 0.34 20.74 16.54
N ILE A 129 1.11 19.82 15.97
CA ILE A 129 1.25 19.65 14.52
C ILE A 129 0.40 18.47 14.02
N VAL A 130 0.45 17.34 14.69
CA VAL A 130 -0.32 16.14 14.35
C VAL A 130 -1.55 16.02 15.24
N GLY A 131 -1.41 16.22 16.54
CA GLY A 131 -2.51 16.19 17.51
C GLY A 131 -3.46 17.38 17.40
N ASN A 132 -4.62 17.27 18.06
CA ASN A 132 -5.62 18.33 18.13
C ASN A 132 -5.65 19.00 19.49
N ARG A 133 -6.09 20.26 19.52
CA ARG A 133 -6.53 20.93 20.76
C ARG A 133 -8.02 20.76 20.96
N ALA A 134 -8.44 20.67 22.22
CA ALA A 134 -9.84 20.64 22.61
C ALA A 134 -10.58 21.97 22.39
N THR A 135 -9.84 23.08 22.20
CA THR A 135 -10.43 24.40 21.93
C THR A 135 -10.80 24.55 20.46
N THR A 136 -11.83 25.36 20.19
CA THR A 136 -12.26 25.78 18.85
C THR A 136 -11.48 27.01 18.38
N ILE A 137 -11.57 27.31 17.09
CA ILE A 137 -10.99 28.55 16.52
C ILE A 137 -11.78 29.81 16.84
N GLY A 138 -13.00 29.66 17.36
CA GLY A 138 -13.91 30.74 17.70
C GLY A 138 -14.91 31.07 16.58
N LYS A 139 -16.05 31.66 17.00
CA LYS A 139 -17.19 31.95 16.13
C LYS A 139 -16.80 32.85 14.95
N HIS A 140 -17.27 32.50 13.75
CA HIS A 140 -17.05 33.23 12.50
C HIS A 140 -15.57 33.41 12.09
N ARG A 141 -14.67 32.57 12.62
CA ARG A 141 -13.28 32.53 12.22
C ARG A 141 -13.10 31.50 11.09
N LEU A 142 -12.18 31.80 10.19
CA LEU A 142 -11.78 30.91 9.13
C LEU A 142 -10.28 30.65 9.24
N PHE A 143 -9.89 29.39 9.27
CA PHE A 143 -8.51 28.96 9.21
C PHE A 143 -8.29 28.20 7.89
N LEU A 144 -7.27 28.61 7.15
CA LEU A 144 -6.84 27.94 5.93
C LEU A 144 -5.41 27.47 6.10
N GLY A 145 -5.12 26.28 5.61
CA GLY A 145 -3.78 25.73 5.64
C GLY A 145 -3.48 24.86 4.45
N PHE A 146 -2.20 24.71 4.23
CA PHE A 146 -1.62 23.82 3.23
C PHE A 146 -0.44 23.12 3.86
N SER A 147 -0.30 21.82 3.61
CA SER A 147 0.87 21.05 4.00
C SER A 147 1.34 20.14 2.87
N TYR A 148 2.61 19.85 2.89
CA TYR A 148 3.26 18.85 2.04
C TYR A 148 3.97 17.83 2.91
N GLN A 149 3.80 16.54 2.59
CA GLN A 149 4.48 15.41 3.20
C GLN A 149 5.06 14.52 2.11
N TYR A 150 6.21 13.91 2.43
CA TYR A 150 6.87 12.96 1.53
C TYR A 150 7.07 11.63 2.26
N PHE A 151 6.53 10.58 1.67
CA PHE A 151 6.68 9.21 2.16
C PHE A 151 7.56 8.43 1.20
N ASN A 152 8.56 7.77 1.75
CA ASN A 152 9.41 6.81 1.04
C ASN A 152 9.39 5.51 1.85
N PHE A 153 8.65 4.53 1.37
CA PHE A 153 8.39 3.30 2.11
C PHE A 153 9.55 2.32 1.94
N GLY A 154 10.16 1.94 3.05
CA GLY A 154 11.31 1.05 3.08
C GLY A 154 11.04 -0.32 3.70
N SER A 155 9.92 -0.50 4.39
CA SER A 155 9.54 -1.80 4.95
C SER A 155 8.02 -1.98 5.00
N ILE A 156 7.58 -3.25 4.99
CA ILE A 156 6.20 -3.67 5.26
C ILE A 156 6.27 -4.82 6.26
N ASP A 157 5.62 -4.65 7.42
CA ASP A 157 5.62 -5.64 8.52
C ASP A 157 7.03 -6.14 8.87
N GLY A 158 8.00 -5.23 8.91
CA GLY A 158 9.40 -5.53 9.18
C GLY A 158 10.17 -6.15 8.01
N GLN A 159 9.52 -6.52 6.92
CA GLN A 159 10.18 -6.97 5.70
C GLN A 159 10.67 -5.79 4.88
N ASN A 160 11.93 -5.82 4.44
CA ASN A 160 12.48 -4.76 3.59
C ASN A 160 11.81 -4.80 2.20
N THR A 161 11.20 -3.69 1.77
CA THR A 161 10.54 -3.60 0.47
C THR A 161 11.48 -3.79 -0.72
N SER A 162 12.79 -3.60 -0.53
CA SER A 162 13.79 -3.84 -1.60
C SER A 162 14.11 -5.32 -1.82
N ASN A 163 13.70 -6.22 -0.93
CA ASN A 163 13.98 -7.64 -1.00
C ASN A 163 12.94 -8.46 -0.24
N ILE A 164 11.72 -8.52 -0.75
CA ILE A 164 10.68 -9.38 -0.20
C ILE A 164 10.83 -10.77 -0.84
N PRO A 165 11.21 -11.81 -0.08
CA PRO A 165 11.33 -13.15 -0.63
C PRO A 165 9.94 -13.76 -0.84
N ALA A 166 9.80 -14.58 -1.88
CA ALA A 166 8.63 -15.44 -2.02
C ALA A 166 9.01 -16.73 -2.77
N VAL A 167 8.38 -17.82 -2.41
CA VAL A 167 8.52 -19.10 -3.09
C VAL A 167 7.20 -19.50 -3.72
N LEU A 168 7.24 -19.74 -5.03
CA LEU A 168 6.10 -20.23 -5.78
C LEU A 168 6.29 -21.73 -6.00
N GLN A 169 5.38 -22.52 -5.42
CA GLN A 169 5.42 -23.98 -5.49
C GLN A 169 4.71 -24.46 -6.73
N HIS A 170 5.13 -25.59 -7.28
CA HIS A 170 4.37 -26.25 -8.31
C HIS A 170 3.04 -26.74 -7.74
N GLN A 171 1.93 -26.39 -8.40
CA GLN A 171 0.61 -26.82 -7.97
C GLN A 171 0.40 -28.30 -8.24
N ALA A 172 -0.15 -29.01 -7.25
CA ALA A 172 -0.78 -30.30 -7.50
C ALA A 172 -2.08 -30.08 -8.30
N PHE A 173 -2.35 -30.95 -9.27
CA PHE A 173 -3.58 -30.85 -10.05
C PHE A 173 -4.81 -30.99 -9.16
N PRO A 174 -5.84 -30.11 -9.32
CA PRO A 174 -7.08 -30.28 -8.58
C PRO A 174 -7.81 -31.56 -9.04
N VAL A 175 -8.32 -32.33 -8.08
CA VAL A 175 -9.26 -33.41 -8.32
C VAL A 175 -10.64 -32.79 -8.63
N PRO A 176 -11.38 -33.20 -9.68
CA PRO A 176 -11.33 -34.47 -10.39
C PRO A 176 -10.93 -34.34 -11.88
N ASN A 177 -9.68 -34.07 -12.14
CA ASN A 177 -9.19 -34.18 -13.52
C ASN A 177 -8.76 -35.65 -13.76
N PRO A 178 -9.21 -36.36 -14.81
CA PRO A 178 -8.72 -37.69 -15.14
C PRO A 178 -7.22 -37.75 -15.45
N GLN A 179 -6.57 -36.59 -15.59
CA GLN A 179 -5.12 -36.43 -15.70
C GLN A 179 -4.44 -36.18 -14.35
N HIS A 180 -5.12 -36.44 -13.24
CA HIS A 180 -4.59 -36.25 -11.91
C HIS A 180 -3.30 -37.06 -11.70
N ILE A 181 -2.19 -36.37 -11.58
CA ILE A 181 -0.91 -36.95 -11.20
C ILE A 181 -0.85 -36.86 -9.67
N PRO A 182 -0.78 -37.98 -8.95
CA PRO A 182 -0.63 -37.96 -7.51
C PRO A 182 0.62 -37.16 -7.13
N SER A 183 0.56 -36.47 -5.97
CA SER A 183 1.74 -35.77 -5.45
C SER A 183 2.91 -36.76 -5.37
N CYS A 184 4.10 -36.31 -5.68
CA CYS A 184 5.29 -37.15 -5.70
C CYS A 184 5.74 -37.69 -4.34
N ASP A 185 5.03 -37.39 -3.28
CA ASP A 185 5.21 -37.98 -1.97
C ASP A 185 4.75 -39.46 -1.93
N ASN A 186 3.92 -39.87 -2.90
CA ASN A 186 3.47 -41.24 -3.10
C ASN A 186 3.95 -41.78 -4.46
N GLN A 187 5.21 -42.17 -4.56
CA GLN A 187 5.87 -42.64 -5.78
C GLN A 187 5.23 -43.92 -6.41
N THR A 188 4.18 -44.48 -5.82
CA THR A 188 3.55 -45.74 -6.25
C THR A 188 2.46 -45.56 -7.30
N ALA A 189 2.06 -44.38 -7.70
CA ALA A 189 0.83 -44.19 -8.45
C ALA A 189 0.96 -43.53 -9.85
N LEU A 190 2.16 -43.39 -10.40
CA LEU A 190 2.34 -43.09 -11.82
C LEU A 190 2.16 -44.37 -12.65
N THR A 191 0.91 -44.80 -12.77
CA THR A 191 0.61 -45.99 -13.55
C THR A 191 0.43 -45.63 -15.02
N THR A 192 0.83 -46.53 -15.91
CA THR A 192 0.62 -46.53 -17.36
C THR A 192 -0.82 -46.25 -17.78
N ALA A 193 -1.80 -46.41 -16.89
CA ALA A 193 -3.22 -46.19 -17.15
C ALA A 193 -3.60 -44.71 -17.48
N ASN A 194 -2.78 -43.76 -17.10
CA ASN A 194 -3.09 -42.32 -17.28
C ASN A 194 -2.27 -41.63 -18.38
N GLY A 195 -1.58 -42.37 -19.21
CA GLY A 195 -0.80 -41.82 -20.31
C GLY A 195 0.54 -41.17 -19.93
N TYR A 196 0.85 -41.12 -18.64
CA TYR A 196 2.11 -40.58 -18.09
C TYR A 196 2.99 -41.69 -17.52
N ALA A 197 3.07 -42.84 -18.19
CA ALA A 197 3.99 -43.90 -17.81
C ALA A 197 5.42 -43.35 -17.79
N GLY A 198 5.98 -43.23 -16.60
CA GLY A 198 7.34 -42.76 -16.40
C GLY A 198 7.47 -41.24 -16.30
N ALA A 199 6.39 -40.47 -16.15
CA ALA A 199 6.49 -39.03 -15.91
C ALA A 199 7.09 -38.78 -14.51
N PRO A 200 8.24 -38.10 -14.41
CA PRO A 200 8.88 -37.82 -13.14
C PRO A 200 8.12 -36.77 -12.33
N CYS A 201 8.53 -36.66 -11.09
CA CYS A 201 7.97 -35.74 -10.12
C CYS A 201 8.28 -34.28 -10.38
N PHE A 202 7.63 -33.65 -11.32
CA PHE A 202 7.79 -32.23 -11.65
C PHE A 202 7.34 -31.26 -10.52
N VAL A 203 6.57 -31.75 -9.53
CA VAL A 203 6.14 -30.96 -8.36
C VAL A 203 7.28 -30.60 -7.40
N ARG A 204 8.49 -31.13 -7.61
CA ARG A 204 9.66 -30.76 -6.80
C ARG A 204 10.29 -29.45 -7.22
N ASP A 205 9.96 -28.98 -8.42
CA ASP A 205 10.42 -27.68 -8.90
C ASP A 205 9.66 -26.57 -8.20
N PHE A 206 10.35 -25.49 -7.94
CA PHE A 206 9.75 -24.26 -7.40
C PHE A 206 10.46 -23.03 -7.97
N ILE A 207 9.82 -21.89 -7.89
CA ILE A 207 10.42 -20.61 -8.24
C ILE A 207 10.69 -19.83 -6.96
N GLN A 208 11.95 -19.50 -6.72
CA GLN A 208 12.35 -18.58 -5.68
C GLN A 208 12.42 -17.17 -6.26
N THR A 209 11.82 -16.20 -5.58
CA THR A 209 11.82 -14.80 -6.01
C THR A 209 12.37 -13.88 -4.95
N SER A 210 13.01 -12.80 -5.40
CA SER A 210 13.35 -11.62 -4.63
C SER A 210 12.61 -10.44 -5.25
N ASN A 211 11.72 -9.81 -4.50
CA ASN A 211 10.81 -8.80 -4.99
C ASN A 211 11.17 -7.44 -4.40
N ASN A 212 11.42 -6.47 -5.26
CA ASN A 212 11.63 -5.08 -4.89
C ASN A 212 10.38 -4.27 -5.22
N ILE A 213 9.84 -3.60 -4.21
CA ILE A 213 8.72 -2.66 -4.33
C ILE A 213 9.22 -1.29 -3.89
N ASP A 214 9.47 -0.41 -4.85
CA ASP A 214 9.80 0.99 -4.60
C ASP A 214 8.51 1.80 -4.67
N LEU A 215 8.07 2.33 -3.52
CA LEU A 215 6.84 3.08 -3.39
C LEU A 215 7.11 4.41 -2.69
N THR A 216 6.79 5.49 -3.40
CA THR A 216 6.86 6.84 -2.85
C THR A 216 5.55 7.58 -3.02
N ILE A 217 5.20 8.40 -2.04
CA ILE A 217 3.98 9.23 -2.06
C ILE A 217 4.33 10.67 -1.70
N HIS A 218 3.96 11.59 -2.59
CA HIS A 218 3.91 13.01 -2.30
C HIS A 218 2.48 13.38 -1.95
N GLN A 219 2.25 13.82 -0.72
CA GLN A 219 0.93 14.23 -0.25
C GLN A 219 0.88 15.74 -0.05
N TYR A 220 -0.01 16.39 -0.76
CA TYR A 220 -0.35 17.81 -0.62
C TYR A 220 -1.73 17.89 0.02
N THR A 221 -1.87 18.54 1.17
CA THR A 221 -3.16 18.64 1.85
C THR A 221 -3.58 20.10 1.97
N ILE A 222 -4.76 20.40 1.44
CA ILE A 222 -5.45 21.67 1.66
C ILE A 222 -6.48 21.44 2.75
N TYR A 223 -6.48 22.27 3.78
CA TYR A 223 -7.46 22.16 4.85
C TYR A 223 -8.02 23.51 5.23
N ALA A 224 -9.31 23.50 5.54
CA ALA A 224 -10.05 24.65 6.00
C ALA A 224 -10.83 24.31 7.26
N THR A 225 -10.86 25.20 8.23
CA THR A 225 -11.69 25.09 9.43
C THR A 225 -12.50 26.36 9.60
N TYR A 226 -13.81 26.21 9.83
CA TYR A 226 -14.71 27.33 10.11
C TYR A 226 -15.35 27.16 11.50
N GLY A 227 -15.21 28.20 12.31
CA GLY A 227 -15.87 28.28 13.63
C GLY A 227 -17.33 28.67 13.49
N ILE A 228 -18.23 27.70 13.60
CA ILE A 228 -19.69 27.95 13.53
C ILE A 228 -20.16 28.69 14.79
N THR A 229 -19.66 28.23 15.93
CA THR A 229 -19.90 28.87 17.23
C THR A 229 -18.60 28.97 18.03
N ASN A 230 -18.64 29.52 19.23
CA ASN A 230 -17.48 29.50 20.13
C ASN A 230 -17.12 28.09 20.66
N ARG A 231 -17.96 27.09 20.36
CA ARG A 231 -17.78 25.70 20.81
C ARG A 231 -17.83 24.67 19.70
N LEU A 232 -18.17 25.06 18.47
CA LEU A 232 -18.34 24.13 17.35
C LEU A 232 -17.52 24.61 16.17
N ASP A 233 -16.58 23.79 15.72
CA ASP A 233 -15.83 23.91 14.49
C ASP A 233 -16.26 22.85 13.48
N PHE A 234 -16.24 23.24 12.22
CA PHE A 234 -16.31 22.31 11.08
C PHE A 234 -15.06 22.45 10.24
N SER A 235 -14.47 21.33 9.87
CA SER A 235 -13.23 21.29 9.07
C SER A 235 -13.37 20.38 7.88
N VAL A 236 -12.64 20.69 6.82
CA VAL A 236 -12.43 19.82 5.66
C VAL A 236 -10.95 19.71 5.38
N ALA A 237 -10.48 18.50 5.11
CA ALA A 237 -9.14 18.23 4.61
C ALA A 237 -9.25 17.51 3.26
N ILE A 238 -8.56 18.04 2.26
CA ILE A 238 -8.54 17.53 0.89
C ILE A 238 -7.10 17.17 0.55
N PRO A 239 -6.72 15.90 0.65
CA PRO A 239 -5.41 15.44 0.21
C PRO A 239 -5.37 15.32 -1.32
N ILE A 240 -4.26 15.71 -1.90
CA ILE A 240 -3.89 15.47 -3.30
C ILE A 240 -2.64 14.62 -3.25
N LEU A 241 -2.69 13.44 -3.82
CA LEU A 241 -1.61 12.47 -3.78
C LEU A 241 -0.96 12.36 -5.16
N ASN A 242 0.37 12.23 -5.17
CA ASN A 242 1.12 11.70 -6.30
C ASN A 242 1.83 10.45 -5.81
N VAL A 243 1.38 9.31 -6.29
CA VAL A 243 1.90 7.97 -5.96
C VAL A 243 2.79 7.53 -7.11
N GLN A 244 4.01 7.09 -6.79
CA GLN A 244 4.95 6.52 -7.74
C GLN A 244 5.33 5.15 -7.24
N MET A 245 5.26 4.14 -8.11
CA MET A 245 5.56 2.76 -7.78
C MET A 245 6.38 2.12 -8.89
N ALA A 246 7.43 1.40 -8.48
CA ALA A 246 8.16 0.48 -9.34
C ALA A 246 8.23 -0.88 -8.65
N VAL A 247 7.99 -1.94 -9.40
CA VAL A 247 8.03 -3.32 -8.91
C VAL A 247 9.00 -4.10 -9.79
N THR A 248 9.94 -4.80 -9.15
CA THR A 248 10.89 -5.68 -9.84
C THR A 248 10.92 -7.02 -9.12
N SER A 249 10.65 -8.10 -9.85
CA SER A 249 10.73 -9.48 -9.37
C SER A 249 11.88 -10.19 -10.07
N GLN A 250 12.88 -10.60 -9.31
CA GLN A 250 13.97 -11.46 -9.76
C GLN A 250 13.62 -12.91 -9.40
N ALA A 251 13.58 -13.79 -10.38
CA ALA A 251 13.10 -15.15 -10.22
C ALA A 251 14.17 -16.16 -10.62
N THR A 252 14.26 -17.23 -9.86
CA THR A 252 15.10 -18.39 -10.15
C THR A 252 14.26 -19.65 -10.06
N ILE A 253 14.15 -20.41 -11.14
CA ILE A 253 13.57 -21.75 -11.14
C ILE A 253 14.59 -22.71 -10.53
N VAL A 254 14.18 -23.45 -9.48
CA VAL A 254 15.00 -24.50 -8.84
C VAL A 254 14.53 -25.87 -9.37
N PRO A 255 15.28 -26.49 -10.29
CA PRO A 255 14.87 -27.71 -10.98
C PRO A 255 15.24 -28.96 -10.17
N ASN A 256 14.42 -29.33 -9.19
CA ASN A 256 14.65 -30.48 -8.34
C ASN A 256 14.00 -31.78 -8.84
N SER A 257 13.22 -31.67 -9.92
CA SER A 257 12.49 -32.79 -10.51
C SER A 257 13.37 -33.63 -11.45
N VAL A 258 13.09 -34.91 -11.54
CA VAL A 258 13.74 -35.84 -12.48
C VAL A 258 13.08 -35.70 -13.85
N VAL A 259 13.87 -35.56 -14.90
CA VAL A 259 13.39 -35.38 -16.29
C VAL A 259 13.81 -36.60 -17.13
N PRO A 260 12.87 -37.31 -17.77
CA PRO A 260 13.21 -38.33 -18.77
C PRO A 260 13.90 -37.69 -19.96
N ALA A 261 14.82 -38.43 -20.58
CA ALA A 261 15.63 -37.95 -21.70
C ALA A 261 14.80 -37.48 -22.94
N ALA A 262 13.55 -37.95 -23.05
CA ALA A 262 12.65 -37.62 -24.18
C ALA A 262 11.66 -36.49 -23.92
N VAL A 263 11.64 -35.94 -22.70
CA VAL A 263 10.61 -34.97 -22.27
C VAL A 263 11.30 -33.84 -21.51
N GLY A 264 10.70 -32.67 -21.48
CA GLY A 264 11.15 -31.51 -20.72
C GLY A 264 11.46 -30.30 -21.55
N ALA A 265 11.72 -29.19 -20.87
CA ALA A 265 12.12 -27.93 -21.46
C ALA A 265 13.57 -27.98 -22.01
N PRO A 266 14.01 -27.00 -22.82
CA PRO A 266 15.39 -26.89 -23.25
C PRO A 266 16.37 -27.00 -22.08
N GLY A 267 17.46 -27.77 -22.26
CA GLY A 267 18.44 -28.02 -21.21
C GLY A 267 18.12 -29.18 -20.26
N ASN A 268 17.15 -30.02 -20.62
CA ASN A 268 16.77 -31.22 -19.87
C ASN A 268 16.27 -30.93 -18.45
N VAL A 269 15.40 -29.94 -18.31
CA VAL A 269 14.64 -29.62 -17.11
C VAL A 269 13.14 -29.64 -17.41
N TRP A 270 12.28 -29.80 -16.41
CA TRP A 270 10.83 -29.72 -16.61
C TRP A 270 10.37 -28.27 -16.86
N HIS A 271 10.95 -27.35 -16.13
CA HIS A 271 10.55 -25.96 -16.18
C HIS A 271 11.73 -25.06 -16.52
N SER A 272 11.52 -24.16 -17.45
CA SER A 272 12.43 -23.07 -17.78
C SER A 272 11.64 -21.84 -18.20
N PHE A 273 12.27 -20.68 -18.18
CA PHE A 273 11.68 -19.49 -18.78
C PHE A 273 11.72 -19.63 -20.31
N ASN A 274 10.70 -19.04 -20.96
CA ASN A 274 10.47 -19.21 -22.38
C ASN A 274 11.42 -18.32 -23.21
N LEU A 275 12.35 -18.93 -23.90
CA LEU A 275 13.32 -18.26 -24.79
C LEU A 275 12.66 -17.52 -25.97
N THR A 276 11.47 -17.93 -26.38
CA THR A 276 10.74 -17.32 -27.49
C THR A 276 9.93 -16.09 -27.07
N ASN A 277 9.78 -15.87 -25.76
CA ASN A 277 9.15 -14.67 -25.26
C ASN A 277 10.03 -13.45 -25.52
N PRO A 278 9.55 -12.41 -26.20
CA PRO A 278 10.36 -11.25 -26.57
C PRO A 278 11.01 -10.53 -25.39
N VAL A 279 10.34 -10.51 -24.22
CA VAL A 279 10.86 -9.87 -23.00
C VAL A 279 12.03 -10.67 -22.42
N LEU A 280 12.01 -11.98 -22.55
CA LEU A 280 12.99 -12.91 -21.98
C LEU A 280 14.13 -13.24 -22.93
N ALA A 281 13.97 -13.07 -24.23
CA ALA A 281 14.95 -13.47 -25.25
C ALA A 281 16.36 -12.96 -24.97
N SER A 282 16.50 -11.70 -24.55
CA SER A 282 17.81 -11.12 -24.21
C SER A 282 18.37 -11.63 -22.88
N GLN A 283 17.51 -11.88 -21.90
CA GLN A 283 17.90 -12.38 -20.57
C GLN A 283 18.33 -13.84 -20.64
N CYS A 284 17.67 -14.62 -21.48
CA CYS A 284 17.90 -16.04 -21.67
C CYS A 284 18.99 -16.39 -22.70
N ALA A 285 19.49 -15.43 -23.47
CA ALA A 285 20.41 -15.67 -24.58
C ALA A 285 21.69 -16.43 -24.19
N SER A 286 22.14 -16.29 -22.94
CA SER A 286 23.32 -16.97 -22.40
C SER A 286 23.02 -18.13 -21.47
N GLN A 287 21.74 -18.48 -21.28
CA GLN A 287 21.28 -19.51 -20.37
C GLN A 287 20.68 -20.69 -21.14
N ASN A 288 21.13 -21.93 -20.82
CA ASN A 288 20.54 -23.17 -21.34
C ASN A 288 20.63 -24.26 -20.28
N PRO A 289 19.56 -24.56 -19.53
CA PRO A 289 18.22 -23.95 -19.59
C PRO A 289 18.16 -22.52 -19.03
N CYS A 290 17.16 -21.74 -19.42
CA CYS A 290 16.90 -20.41 -18.84
C CYS A 290 16.18 -20.55 -17.50
N LEU A 291 16.93 -20.46 -16.42
CA LEU A 291 16.41 -20.62 -15.06
C LEU A 291 16.29 -19.31 -14.28
N ASN A 292 16.86 -18.24 -14.80
CA ASN A 292 16.84 -16.93 -14.15
C ASN A 292 16.20 -15.89 -15.06
N ALA A 293 15.26 -15.12 -14.50
CA ALA A 293 14.62 -14.02 -15.22
C ALA A 293 14.26 -12.87 -14.26
N THR A 294 14.15 -11.68 -14.83
CA THR A 294 13.73 -10.47 -14.11
C THR A 294 12.52 -9.86 -14.78
N PHE A 295 11.51 -9.55 -14.01
CA PHE A 295 10.29 -8.91 -14.46
C PHE A 295 10.13 -7.59 -13.72
N SER A 296 9.78 -6.53 -14.43
CA SER A 296 9.59 -5.21 -13.83
C SER A 296 8.49 -4.42 -14.50
N ASP A 297 7.80 -3.61 -13.73
CA ASP A 297 6.88 -2.59 -14.22
C ASP A 297 6.91 -1.39 -13.28
N SER A 298 6.48 -0.25 -13.77
CA SER A 298 6.40 0.97 -13.00
C SER A 298 5.21 1.82 -13.43
N GLY A 299 4.81 2.72 -12.56
CA GLY A 299 3.75 3.65 -12.88
C GLY A 299 3.63 4.75 -11.86
N SER A 300 2.83 5.73 -12.20
CA SER A 300 2.48 6.81 -11.29
C SER A 300 1.02 7.22 -11.47
N ALA A 301 0.41 7.66 -10.37
CA ALA A 301 -0.93 8.20 -10.39
C ALA A 301 -0.96 9.50 -9.58
N THR A 302 -1.75 10.46 -10.05
CA THR A 302 -1.95 11.73 -9.34
C THR A 302 -3.43 12.05 -9.31
N GLY A 303 -3.95 12.35 -8.13
CA GLY A 303 -5.38 12.68 -7.98
C GLY A 303 -5.73 13.13 -6.57
N ILE A 304 -7.01 13.39 -6.37
CA ILE A 304 -7.57 13.67 -5.05
C ILE A 304 -7.60 12.36 -4.26
N GLY A 305 -7.17 12.42 -3.01
CA GLY A 305 -7.31 11.32 -2.06
C GLY A 305 -8.68 11.31 -1.37
N ASP A 306 -8.77 10.56 -0.27
CA ASP A 306 -10.01 10.52 0.52
C ASP A 306 -10.19 11.82 1.30
N VAL A 307 -11.27 12.52 1.01
CA VAL A 307 -11.63 13.78 1.69
C VAL A 307 -12.13 13.47 3.11
N VAL A 308 -11.61 14.22 4.09
CA VAL A 308 -12.02 14.09 5.49
C VAL A 308 -12.82 15.31 5.91
N LEU A 309 -14.02 15.05 6.42
CA LEU A 309 -14.89 16.04 7.06
C LEU A 309 -14.83 15.85 8.57
N ARG A 310 -14.59 16.91 9.32
CA ARG A 310 -14.49 16.90 10.78
C ARG A 310 -15.48 17.87 11.43
N GLY A 311 -16.28 17.35 12.36
CA GLY A 311 -17.04 18.16 13.31
C GLY A 311 -16.45 18.04 14.71
N LYS A 312 -16.09 19.16 15.36
CA LYS A 312 -15.53 19.16 16.73
C LYS A 312 -16.30 20.11 17.62
N TYR A 313 -16.75 19.61 18.76
CA TYR A 313 -17.48 20.37 19.79
C TYR A 313 -16.69 20.42 21.10
N THR A 314 -16.36 21.61 21.57
CA THR A 314 -15.74 21.81 22.89
C THR A 314 -16.80 21.68 23.98
N VAL A 315 -16.76 20.55 24.68
CA VAL A 315 -17.69 20.22 25.76
C VAL A 315 -17.42 21.06 27.00
N TYR A 316 -16.15 21.17 27.37
CA TYR A 316 -15.69 21.96 28.51
C TYR A 316 -14.51 22.85 28.11
N ASN A 317 -14.55 24.11 28.50
CA ASN A 317 -13.49 25.09 28.24
C ASN A 317 -13.24 25.95 29.49
N GLY A 318 -12.47 25.41 30.43
CA GLY A 318 -12.03 26.13 31.62
C GLY A 318 -10.78 26.98 31.37
N GLU A 319 -10.27 27.59 32.44
CA GLU A 319 -9.07 28.47 32.35
C GLU A 319 -7.83 27.70 31.88
N ARG A 320 -7.59 26.52 32.46
CA ARG A 320 -6.39 25.70 32.16
C ARG A 320 -6.68 24.42 31.42
N PHE A 321 -7.91 23.95 31.45
CA PHE A 321 -8.27 22.64 30.97
C PHE A 321 -9.42 22.73 29.96
N ALA A 322 -9.34 21.98 28.87
CA ALA A 322 -10.39 21.89 27.89
C ALA A 322 -10.63 20.44 27.46
N VAL A 323 -11.87 20.09 27.17
CA VAL A 323 -12.30 18.80 26.66
C VAL A 323 -13.17 19.02 25.43
N ALA A 324 -12.95 18.25 24.39
CA ALA A 324 -13.77 18.24 23.20
C ALA A 324 -14.10 16.82 22.76
N ALA A 325 -15.22 16.70 22.06
CA ALA A 325 -15.58 15.49 21.33
C ALA A 325 -15.84 15.86 19.87
N GLY A 326 -15.66 14.91 18.98
CA GLY A 326 -15.90 15.14 17.57
C GLY A 326 -16.10 13.87 16.79
N VAL A 327 -16.32 14.05 15.50
CA VAL A 327 -16.45 12.97 14.54
C VAL A 327 -15.72 13.35 13.26
N ASP A 328 -14.93 12.42 12.74
CA ASP A 328 -14.39 12.45 11.39
C ASP A 328 -15.18 11.52 10.48
N VAL A 329 -15.41 11.98 9.26
CA VAL A 329 -16.00 11.18 8.20
C VAL A 329 -15.05 11.24 7.01
N ARG A 330 -14.43 10.12 6.69
CA ARG A 330 -13.60 9.94 5.50
C ARG A 330 -14.48 9.46 4.36
N LEU A 331 -14.45 10.21 3.27
CA LEU A 331 -15.21 9.92 2.05
C LEU A 331 -14.29 9.21 1.05
N PRO A 332 -14.74 8.12 0.39
CA PRO A 332 -13.96 7.38 -0.60
C PRO A 332 -13.94 8.15 -1.93
N THR A 333 -13.23 9.26 -1.97
CA THR A 333 -13.13 10.12 -3.15
C THR A 333 -11.89 9.85 -3.99
N GLY A 334 -10.91 9.12 -3.43
CA GLY A 334 -9.71 8.70 -4.12
C GLY A 334 -9.94 7.44 -4.95
N ASP A 335 -9.09 7.25 -5.96
CA ASP A 335 -9.05 6.02 -6.77
C ASP A 335 -8.23 4.96 -6.03
N GLU A 336 -8.90 3.99 -5.43
CA GLU A 336 -8.27 2.96 -4.61
C GLU A 336 -7.34 2.04 -5.41
N LEU A 337 -7.64 1.75 -6.68
CA LEU A 337 -6.81 0.90 -7.51
C LEU A 337 -5.50 1.57 -7.94
N ASN A 338 -5.43 2.90 -7.83
CA ASN A 338 -4.21 3.69 -8.01
C ASN A 338 -3.60 4.15 -6.67
N PHE A 339 -4.02 3.58 -5.55
CA PHE A 339 -3.56 3.91 -4.18
C PHE A 339 -3.76 5.38 -3.80
N LEU A 340 -4.73 6.05 -4.42
CA LEU A 340 -5.09 7.43 -4.09
C LEU A 340 -6.14 7.51 -2.97
N GLY A 341 -6.85 6.42 -2.68
CA GLY A 341 -7.87 6.35 -1.66
C GLY A 341 -8.06 4.94 -1.10
N SER A 342 -8.92 4.82 -0.11
CA SER A 342 -9.25 3.56 0.54
C SER A 342 -10.37 2.78 -0.17
N GLY A 343 -11.15 3.43 -1.03
CA GLY A 343 -12.36 2.86 -1.61
C GLY A 343 -13.51 2.67 -0.61
N ALA A 344 -13.35 3.06 0.66
CA ALA A 344 -14.34 2.84 1.71
C ALA A 344 -14.59 4.09 2.56
N THR A 345 -15.84 4.27 2.99
CA THR A 345 -16.17 5.29 3.97
C THR A 345 -15.64 4.90 5.35
N GLY A 346 -14.97 5.83 6.03
CA GLY A 346 -14.56 5.70 7.42
C GLY A 346 -15.32 6.67 8.32
N VAL A 347 -15.72 6.22 9.53
CA VAL A 347 -16.35 7.08 10.54
C VAL A 347 -15.60 6.92 11.86
N GLN A 348 -15.03 8.03 12.37
CA GLN A 348 -14.20 8.05 13.57
C GLN A 348 -14.72 9.07 14.58
N PRO A 349 -15.56 8.70 15.56
CA PRO A 349 -15.73 9.50 16.76
C PRO A 349 -14.42 9.57 17.54
N PHE A 350 -14.14 10.74 18.11
CA PHE A 350 -12.92 10.99 18.88
C PHE A 350 -13.19 11.90 20.08
N GLY A 351 -12.32 11.81 21.06
CA GLY A 351 -12.26 12.70 22.22
C GLY A 351 -10.89 13.34 22.34
N VAL A 352 -10.86 14.61 22.72
CA VAL A 352 -9.64 15.40 22.91
C VAL A 352 -9.64 16.06 24.28
N ILE A 353 -8.49 16.01 24.94
CA ILE A 353 -8.21 16.69 26.18
C ILE A 353 -6.96 17.55 25.99
N SER A 354 -6.96 18.78 26.47
CA SER A 354 -5.79 19.65 26.41
C SER A 354 -5.66 20.57 27.61
N TYR A 355 -4.42 20.84 27.98
CA TYR A 355 -4.05 21.77 29.05
C TYR A 355 -3.44 23.04 28.44
N LYS A 356 -3.88 24.19 28.93
CA LYS A 356 -3.48 25.51 28.42
C LYS A 356 -2.40 26.09 29.30
N ALA A 357 -1.16 26.13 28.82
CA ALA A 357 -0.04 26.71 29.51
C ALA A 357 1.11 27.00 28.52
N ARG A 358 2.27 27.40 29.03
CA ARG A 358 3.49 27.50 28.23
C ARG A 358 3.92 26.13 27.68
N ILE A 359 3.74 25.07 28.45
CA ILE A 359 3.80 23.67 28.03
C ILE A 359 2.36 23.18 28.04
N SER A 360 1.84 22.83 26.89
CA SER A 360 0.44 22.45 26.68
C SER A 360 0.33 20.98 26.31
N PRO A 361 0.30 20.05 27.29
CA PRO A 361 0.03 18.65 27.01
C PRO A 361 -1.39 18.47 26.45
N HIS A 362 -1.51 17.49 25.58
CA HIS A 362 -2.78 17.10 24.98
C HIS A 362 -2.81 15.60 24.71
N ALA A 363 -4.02 15.05 24.65
CA ALA A 363 -4.26 13.68 24.24
C ALA A 363 -5.56 13.61 23.43
N GLU A 364 -5.56 12.73 22.45
CA GLU A 364 -6.68 12.41 21.58
C GLU A 364 -6.83 10.90 21.49
N VAL A 365 -8.05 10.41 21.50
CA VAL A 365 -8.37 9.01 21.26
C VAL A 365 -9.60 8.94 20.36
N GLY A 366 -9.58 7.99 19.43
CA GLY A 366 -10.69 7.76 18.51
C GLY A 366 -10.76 6.30 18.08
N TYR A 367 -11.91 5.90 17.57
CA TYR A 367 -12.09 4.59 16.96
C TYR A 367 -12.75 4.76 15.61
N GLU A 368 -12.12 4.22 14.56
CA GLU A 368 -12.62 4.31 13.19
C GLU A 368 -13.22 2.98 12.76
N TRP A 369 -14.49 3.06 12.33
CA TRP A 369 -15.15 1.99 11.59
C TRP A 369 -14.98 2.23 10.10
N ASN A 370 -14.52 1.22 9.41
CA ASN A 370 -14.33 1.25 7.96
C ASN A 370 -15.40 0.40 7.26
N GLY A 371 -15.78 0.82 6.06
CA GLY A 371 -16.66 0.08 5.15
C GLY A 371 -15.90 -0.94 4.31
N ASP A 372 -16.58 -1.44 3.28
CA ASP A 372 -16.03 -2.39 2.33
C ASP A 372 -15.27 -1.67 1.21
N SER A 373 -14.19 -2.29 0.73
CA SER A 373 -13.34 -1.80 -0.36
C SER A 373 -12.97 -2.92 -1.31
N THR A 374 -12.74 -2.57 -2.56
CA THR A 374 -12.18 -3.49 -3.57
C THR A 374 -10.75 -3.92 -3.23
N LEU A 375 -10.00 -3.10 -2.48
CA LEU A 375 -8.64 -3.44 -2.04
C LEU A 375 -8.60 -4.63 -1.09
N ALA A 376 -9.62 -4.80 -0.25
CA ALA A 376 -9.75 -5.93 0.68
C ALA A 376 -10.48 -7.14 0.07
N GLY A 377 -10.78 -7.10 -1.22
CA GLY A 377 -11.43 -8.19 -1.93
C GLY A 377 -10.49 -9.33 -2.28
N THR A 378 -10.99 -10.57 -2.29
CA THR A 378 -10.19 -11.76 -2.59
C THR A 378 -9.85 -11.92 -4.09
N ASN A 379 -10.45 -11.14 -4.98
CA ASN A 379 -10.26 -11.23 -6.43
C ASN A 379 -9.70 -9.91 -6.99
N ILE A 380 -8.46 -9.61 -6.70
CA ILE A 380 -7.68 -8.56 -7.39
C ILE A 380 -7.08 -9.13 -8.71
N VAL A 381 -7.55 -10.27 -9.15
CA VAL A 381 -7.29 -10.74 -10.52
C VAL A 381 -7.94 -9.72 -11.46
N PRO A 382 -7.18 -9.14 -12.40
CA PRO A 382 -7.77 -8.23 -13.37
C PRO A 382 -8.99 -8.89 -14.02
N ALA A 383 -10.16 -8.32 -13.76
CA ALA A 383 -11.36 -8.80 -14.40
C ALA A 383 -11.21 -8.59 -15.92
N PRO A 384 -11.73 -9.47 -16.78
CA PRO A 384 -11.72 -9.27 -18.21
C PRO A 384 -12.24 -7.86 -18.55
N ALA A 385 -11.66 -7.22 -19.56
CA ALA A 385 -12.03 -5.86 -19.96
C ALA A 385 -13.55 -5.73 -20.10
N GLY A 386 -14.15 -4.82 -19.32
CA GLY A 386 -15.59 -4.58 -19.29
C GLY A 386 -16.37 -5.27 -18.15
N THR A 387 -15.70 -5.99 -17.25
CA THR A 387 -16.34 -6.53 -16.05
C THR A 387 -15.87 -5.74 -14.80
N THR A 388 -16.82 -5.41 -13.93
CA THR A 388 -16.52 -4.75 -12.66
C THR A 388 -16.04 -5.82 -11.65
N PRO A 389 -14.95 -5.58 -10.87
CA PRO A 389 -14.61 -6.48 -9.77
C PRO A 389 -15.79 -6.59 -8.81
N THR A 390 -16.31 -7.80 -8.59
CA THR A 390 -17.53 -8.01 -7.80
C THR A 390 -17.28 -8.35 -6.34
N ASN A 391 -16.02 -8.52 -5.93
CA ASN A 391 -15.68 -8.90 -4.56
C ASN A 391 -14.99 -7.75 -3.83
N THR A 392 -15.73 -7.18 -2.88
CA THR A 392 -15.22 -6.25 -1.88
C THR A 392 -15.02 -6.99 -0.57
N GLY A 393 -14.05 -6.55 0.24
CA GLY A 393 -13.83 -6.99 1.61
C GLY A 393 -13.89 -5.80 2.56
N LYS A 394 -14.11 -6.07 3.84
CA LYS A 394 -14.15 -5.03 4.87
C LYS A 394 -12.74 -4.60 5.21
N LEU A 395 -12.47 -3.29 5.15
CA LEU A 395 -11.22 -2.74 5.64
C LEU A 395 -11.09 -2.88 7.17
N PRO A 396 -9.86 -3.08 7.71
CA PRO A 396 -9.62 -3.14 9.14
C PRO A 396 -10.13 -1.89 9.86
N ASN A 397 -10.86 -2.11 10.96
CA ASN A 397 -11.15 -1.02 11.88
C ASN A 397 -9.88 -0.65 12.65
N ARG A 398 -9.81 0.58 13.18
CA ARG A 398 -8.64 1.02 13.93
C ARG A 398 -8.98 1.85 15.15
N PHE A 399 -8.19 1.68 16.19
CA PHE A 399 -8.12 2.57 17.33
C PHE A 399 -6.98 3.55 17.10
N VAL A 400 -7.26 4.86 17.18
CA VAL A 400 -6.28 5.93 16.97
C VAL A 400 -6.03 6.65 18.29
N TYR A 401 -4.77 6.92 18.59
CA TYR A 401 -4.39 7.70 19.76
C TYR A 401 -3.26 8.67 19.43
N ILE A 402 -3.31 9.83 20.05
CA ILE A 402 -2.26 10.84 20.00
C ILE A 402 -2.02 11.34 21.41
N VAL A 403 -0.77 11.39 21.83
CA VAL A 403 -0.36 11.97 23.12
C VAL A 403 0.84 12.84 22.86
N GLY A 404 0.80 14.08 23.32
CA GLY A 404 1.89 14.99 23.08
C GLY A 404 1.87 16.26 23.92
N ALA A 405 2.79 17.15 23.59
CA ALA A 405 2.86 18.47 24.16
C ALA A 405 3.43 19.47 23.16
N ASP A 406 2.86 20.64 23.16
CA ASP A 406 3.42 21.78 22.45
C ASP A 406 3.93 22.83 23.44
N ILE A 407 5.14 23.34 23.18
CA ILE A 407 5.90 24.18 24.09
C ILE A 407 6.16 25.54 23.43
N ARG A 408 5.67 26.61 24.02
CA ARG A 408 6.04 27.96 23.60
C ARG A 408 7.48 28.28 24.01
N VAL A 409 8.40 28.18 23.04
CA VAL A 409 9.83 28.50 23.23
C VAL A 409 9.97 30.01 23.41
N VAL A 410 9.46 30.78 22.45
CA VAL A 410 9.36 32.25 22.47
C VAL A 410 8.00 32.69 21.89
N LYS A 411 7.67 34.00 21.96
CA LYS A 411 6.37 34.54 21.53
C LYS A 411 5.94 34.15 20.09
N ARG A 412 6.90 33.81 19.21
CA ARG A 412 6.65 33.47 17.80
C ARG A 412 7.02 32.04 17.44
N LEU A 413 7.62 31.28 18.37
CA LEU A 413 8.12 29.93 18.10
C LEU A 413 7.55 28.94 19.11
N THR A 414 6.97 27.88 18.59
CA THR A 414 6.48 26.72 19.33
C THR A 414 7.21 25.48 18.86
N ALA A 415 7.70 24.68 19.78
CA ALA A 415 8.13 23.31 19.54
C ALA A 415 6.95 22.37 19.86
N ALA A 416 6.74 21.36 19.04
CA ALA A 416 5.70 20.35 19.24
C ALA A 416 6.31 18.95 19.18
N PHE A 417 5.83 18.10 20.07
CA PHE A 417 6.17 16.69 20.15
C PHE A 417 4.88 15.90 20.35
N ASP A 418 4.65 14.93 19.47
CA ASP A 418 3.49 14.01 19.54
C ASP A 418 3.96 12.57 19.33
N ILE A 419 3.36 11.64 20.04
CA ILE A 419 3.32 10.22 19.68
C ILE A 419 1.96 9.99 19.04
N TYR A 420 1.96 9.64 17.78
CA TYR A 420 0.80 9.21 17.01
C TYR A 420 0.82 7.70 16.88
N GLY A 421 -0.26 7.05 17.20
CA GLY A 421 -0.39 5.61 17.06
C GLY A 421 -1.77 5.19 16.61
N GLN A 422 -1.80 4.09 15.89
CA GLN A 422 -3.02 3.40 15.51
C GLN A 422 -2.85 1.89 15.72
N ARG A 423 -3.88 1.25 16.26
CA ARG A 423 -3.99 -0.20 16.34
C ARG A 423 -5.03 -0.65 15.34
N LEU A 424 -4.60 -1.43 14.37
CA LEU A 424 -5.48 -2.07 13.40
C LEU A 424 -5.99 -3.39 13.98
N PHE A 425 -7.26 -3.72 13.66
CA PHE A 425 -7.91 -4.95 14.13
C PHE A 425 -8.24 -5.85 12.96
N ASN A 426 -7.92 -7.14 13.09
CA ASN A 426 -8.14 -8.14 12.06
C ASN A 426 -7.55 -7.69 10.70
N SER A 427 -6.33 -7.18 10.72
CA SER A 427 -5.62 -6.68 9.55
C SER A 427 -4.68 -7.73 8.99
N PRO A 428 -4.52 -7.83 7.68
CA PRO A 428 -3.49 -8.67 7.10
C PRO A 428 -2.09 -8.17 7.48
N GLU A 429 -1.22 -9.10 7.88
CA GLU A 429 0.18 -8.89 8.25
C GLU A 429 1.05 -9.91 7.54
N LEU A 430 2.21 -9.46 7.02
CA LEU A 430 3.21 -10.31 6.40
C LEU A 430 4.18 -10.86 7.46
N VAL A 431 4.32 -12.18 7.51
CA VAL A 431 5.25 -12.84 8.42
C VAL A 431 6.25 -13.70 7.65
N SER A 432 7.46 -13.82 8.18
CA SER A 432 8.45 -14.76 7.64
C SER A 432 7.99 -16.20 7.92
N GLN A 433 7.83 -16.97 6.85
CA GLN A 433 7.46 -18.39 6.91
C GLN A 433 8.35 -19.19 5.95
N PRO A 434 9.55 -19.63 6.39
CA PRO A 434 10.48 -20.30 5.52
C PRO A 434 9.88 -21.56 4.88
N TYR A 435 10.07 -21.70 3.58
CA TYR A 435 9.65 -22.84 2.78
C TYR A 435 10.70 -23.96 2.82
N MET A 436 10.26 -25.20 3.06
CA MET A 436 11.10 -26.38 2.95
C MET A 436 10.95 -26.99 1.56
N GLY A 437 11.89 -26.68 0.67
CA GLY A 437 11.94 -27.26 -0.67
C GLY A 437 12.26 -28.76 -0.63
N LEU A 438 11.64 -29.53 -1.51
CA LEU A 438 11.94 -30.95 -1.68
C LEU A 438 13.33 -31.10 -2.31
N GLY A 439 14.09 -32.13 -1.87
CA GLY A 439 15.42 -32.38 -2.38
C GLY A 439 15.44 -32.82 -3.86
N HIS A 440 16.56 -32.64 -4.53
CA HIS A 440 16.79 -33.13 -5.90
C HIS A 440 17.24 -34.58 -5.93
N CYS A 441 17.17 -35.22 -7.11
CA CYS A 441 17.63 -36.58 -7.30
C CYS A 441 19.16 -36.65 -7.23
N ALA A 442 19.70 -37.49 -6.31
CA ALA A 442 21.13 -37.71 -6.12
C ALA A 442 21.56 -39.14 -6.43
N GLY A 443 20.60 -40.07 -6.60
CA GLY A 443 20.86 -41.47 -6.90
C GLY A 443 20.70 -41.79 -8.39
N PRO A 444 20.99 -43.05 -8.77
CA PRO A 444 20.73 -43.48 -10.13
C PRO A 444 19.25 -43.39 -10.45
N THR A 445 18.94 -42.88 -11.63
CA THR A 445 17.60 -42.99 -12.20
C THR A 445 17.41 -44.38 -12.80
N ASP A 446 16.17 -44.85 -12.90
CA ASP A 446 15.86 -46.03 -13.66
C ASP A 446 16.21 -45.84 -15.15
N PRO A 447 16.27 -46.94 -15.97
CA PRO A 447 16.59 -46.84 -17.39
C PRO A 447 15.67 -45.93 -18.20
N THR A 448 14.50 -45.62 -17.71
CA THR A 448 13.54 -44.69 -18.34
C THR A 448 13.72 -43.28 -17.87
N GLY A 449 14.53 -43.02 -16.84
CA GLY A 449 14.71 -41.73 -16.20
C GLY A 449 13.50 -41.28 -15.36
N ALA A 450 12.55 -42.19 -15.12
CA ALA A 450 11.26 -41.84 -14.51
C ALA A 450 11.29 -41.83 -12.99
N THR A 451 12.15 -42.61 -12.36
CA THR A 451 12.24 -42.70 -10.90
C THR A 451 13.65 -42.46 -10.42
N CYS A 452 13.79 -41.84 -9.29
CA CYS A 452 15.05 -41.58 -8.62
C CYS A 452 15.20 -42.54 -7.42
N GLY A 453 16.33 -43.25 -7.36
CA GLY A 453 16.60 -44.16 -6.26
C GLY A 453 16.89 -43.46 -4.91
N THR A 454 17.36 -42.22 -4.94
CA THR A 454 17.71 -41.47 -3.72
C THR A 454 17.57 -39.98 -3.96
N TYR A 455 16.87 -39.30 -3.06
CA TYR A 455 16.77 -37.82 -3.06
C TYR A 455 17.67 -37.24 -1.97
N THR A 456 18.20 -36.06 -2.23
CA THR A 456 18.90 -35.28 -1.20
C THR A 456 17.89 -34.80 -0.15
N ALA A 457 18.40 -34.37 1.01
CA ALA A 457 17.58 -33.62 1.97
C ALA A 457 17.04 -32.33 1.33
N GLY A 458 15.85 -31.96 1.73
CA GLY A 458 15.28 -30.65 1.34
C GLY A 458 16.10 -29.51 1.90
N THR A 459 15.98 -28.35 1.28
CA THR A 459 16.64 -27.10 1.69
C THR A 459 15.59 -26.06 2.09
N THR A 460 15.94 -25.25 3.10
CA THR A 460 15.07 -24.18 3.57
C THR A 460 15.33 -22.91 2.75
N HIS A 461 14.27 -22.31 2.26
CA HIS A 461 14.31 -21.07 1.46
C HIS A 461 13.53 -19.96 2.17
N PRO A 462 13.99 -18.69 2.12
CA PRO A 462 13.23 -17.59 2.64
C PRO A 462 11.89 -17.47 1.90
N ASP A 463 10.81 -17.36 2.66
CA ASP A 463 9.47 -17.16 2.15
C ASP A 463 8.64 -16.35 3.15
N ILE A 464 7.52 -15.84 2.72
CA ILE A 464 6.59 -15.07 3.53
C ILE A 464 5.19 -15.66 3.41
N ALA A 465 4.44 -15.50 4.48
CA ALA A 465 3.01 -15.81 4.51
C ALA A 465 2.24 -14.61 5.03
N GLN A 466 0.95 -14.63 4.78
CA GLN A 466 0.01 -13.72 5.40
C GLN A 466 -0.69 -14.38 6.56
N ILE A 467 -0.82 -13.61 7.63
CA ILE A 467 -1.72 -13.92 8.73
C ILE A 467 -2.69 -12.75 8.93
N THR A 468 -3.81 -12.99 9.60
CA THR A 468 -4.72 -11.94 10.04
C THR A 468 -4.53 -11.75 11.53
N THR A 469 -4.15 -10.54 11.94
CA THR A 469 -3.85 -10.22 13.34
C THR A 469 -4.15 -8.76 13.67
N ASP A 470 -3.96 -8.41 14.93
CA ASP A 470 -3.99 -7.02 15.39
C ASP A 470 -2.56 -6.51 15.55
N TYR A 471 -2.23 -5.38 14.92
CA TYR A 471 -0.91 -4.78 15.08
C TYR A 471 -0.98 -3.26 15.25
N ASN A 472 0.13 -2.68 15.71
CA ASN A 472 0.25 -1.25 15.92
C ASN A 472 1.11 -0.62 14.82
N ILE A 473 0.77 0.64 14.50
CA ILE A 473 1.58 1.56 13.70
C ILE A 473 1.80 2.80 14.55
N THR A 474 3.03 3.03 14.99
CA THR A 474 3.37 4.12 15.91
C THR A 474 4.46 5.00 15.34
N GLU A 475 4.30 6.31 15.50
CA GLU A 475 5.23 7.33 15.02
C GLU A 475 5.47 8.40 16.08
N ALA A 476 6.70 8.90 16.14
CA ALA A 476 7.03 10.11 16.87
C ALA A 476 7.06 11.30 15.93
N SER A 477 6.36 12.35 16.28
CA SER A 477 6.30 13.63 15.56
C SER A 477 7.13 14.68 16.31
N LEU A 478 8.08 15.28 15.63
CA LEU A 478 8.94 16.33 16.15
C LEU A 478 8.91 17.54 15.22
N GLY A 479 8.51 18.69 15.72
CA GLY A 479 8.41 19.84 14.83
C GLY A 479 8.38 21.21 15.49
N LEU A 480 8.41 22.21 14.63
CA LEU A 480 8.41 23.62 14.98
C LEU A 480 7.31 24.37 14.22
N LYS A 481 6.65 25.29 14.91
CA LYS A 481 5.77 26.28 14.32
C LYS A 481 6.33 27.67 14.56
N TYR A 482 6.43 28.45 13.49
CA TYR A 482 6.91 29.83 13.57
C TYR A 482 5.89 30.81 13.00
N ARG A 483 5.50 31.79 13.81
CA ARG A 483 4.65 32.90 13.38
C ARG A 483 5.48 33.92 12.62
N LEU A 484 5.40 33.89 11.29
CA LEU A 484 6.19 34.76 10.41
C LEU A 484 5.76 36.22 10.54
N MET A 485 4.48 36.50 10.32
CA MET A 485 3.90 37.85 10.47
C MET A 485 2.39 37.73 10.78
N GLY A 486 1.89 38.60 11.64
CA GLY A 486 0.45 38.69 11.96
C GLY A 486 -0.16 37.35 12.34
N ARG A 487 -0.91 36.76 11.42
CA ARG A 487 -1.64 35.49 11.58
C ARG A 487 -1.10 34.36 10.70
N LEU A 488 0.03 34.59 10.01
CA LEU A 488 0.69 33.62 9.14
C LEU A 488 1.66 32.76 9.96
N VAL A 489 1.48 31.44 9.88
CA VAL A 489 2.32 30.45 10.58
C VAL A 489 2.95 29.51 9.56
N ILE A 490 4.24 29.24 9.70
CA ILE A 490 4.98 28.21 8.97
C ILE A 490 5.23 27.06 9.93
N THR A 491 5.11 25.84 9.42
CA THR A 491 5.31 24.58 10.16
C THR A 491 6.38 23.75 9.46
N GLY A 492 7.31 23.20 10.23
CA GLY A 492 8.24 22.15 9.82
C GLY A 492 8.17 21.02 10.81
N ASN A 493 8.06 19.78 10.36
CA ASN A 493 7.94 18.60 11.20
C ASN A 493 8.58 17.38 10.53
N VAL A 494 8.93 16.38 11.33
CA VAL A 494 9.30 15.04 10.88
C VAL A 494 8.56 14.01 11.70
N LEU A 495 7.96 13.02 11.03
CA LEU A 495 7.43 11.82 11.65
C LEU A 495 8.51 10.73 11.55
N LEU A 496 8.80 10.05 12.65
CA LEU A 496 9.78 8.98 12.77
C LEU A 496 9.06 7.70 13.18
N LYS A 497 9.29 6.60 12.48
CA LYS A 497 8.70 5.32 12.85
C LYS A 497 9.24 4.83 14.21
N LEU A 498 8.37 4.23 15.02
CA LEU A 498 8.71 3.63 16.31
C LEU A 498 8.50 2.12 16.37
N ASP A 499 7.79 1.56 15.40
CA ASP A 499 7.55 0.11 15.26
C ASP A 499 7.63 -0.32 13.78
N GLU A 500 7.48 -1.61 13.53
CA GLU A 500 7.62 -2.20 12.19
C GLU A 500 6.29 -2.68 11.59
N GLY A 501 5.17 -2.51 12.28
CA GLY A 501 3.86 -2.95 11.77
C GLY A 501 3.43 -2.15 10.54
N GLY A 502 2.95 -2.85 9.54
CA GLY A 502 2.45 -2.27 8.30
C GLY A 502 3.51 -1.65 7.38
N LEU A 503 3.06 -0.82 6.47
CA LEU A 503 3.91 -0.14 5.49
C LEU A 503 4.58 1.08 6.12
N ARG A 504 5.93 1.13 6.16
CA ARG A 504 6.68 2.10 6.95
C ARG A 504 7.67 2.91 6.13
N SER A 505 7.65 4.22 6.39
CA SER A 505 8.75 5.14 6.04
C SER A 505 9.58 5.39 7.28
N ASN A 506 10.91 5.38 7.18
CA ASN A 506 11.80 5.64 8.33
C ASN A 506 11.60 7.05 8.89
N ALA A 507 11.40 8.02 8.00
CA ALA A 507 11.15 9.40 8.34
C ALA A 507 10.25 10.06 7.28
N VAL A 508 9.26 10.82 7.73
CA VAL A 508 8.34 11.55 6.87
C VAL A 508 8.48 13.03 7.15
N PRO A 509 9.18 13.80 6.31
CA PRO A 509 9.24 15.25 6.42
C PRO A 509 7.87 15.87 6.09
N LEU A 510 7.50 16.89 6.87
CA LEU A 510 6.30 17.69 6.69
C LEU A 510 6.66 19.17 6.73
N VAL A 511 6.19 19.90 5.77
CA VAL A 511 6.21 21.37 5.76
C VAL A 511 4.80 21.91 5.55
N GLY A 512 4.49 23.03 6.17
CA GLY A 512 3.16 23.61 6.06
C GLY A 512 3.15 25.13 6.22
N ILE A 513 2.09 25.72 5.72
CA ILE A 513 1.78 27.13 5.88
C ILE A 513 0.29 27.27 6.21
N SER A 514 -0.03 28.16 7.13
CA SER A 514 -1.41 28.37 7.53
C SER A 514 -1.69 29.82 7.88
N TYR A 515 -2.93 30.23 7.68
CA TYR A 515 -3.40 31.56 7.96
C TYR A 515 -4.77 31.54 8.65
N ASN A 516 -4.93 32.40 9.64
CA ASN A 516 -6.17 32.54 10.40
C ASN A 516 -6.82 33.91 10.08
N PHE A 517 -8.05 33.89 9.58
CA PHE A 517 -8.82 35.09 9.19
C PHE A 517 -9.65 35.68 10.32
#